data_dc6d7e86c207008374425916a4b93f89
#
_entry.id   dc6d7e86c207008374425916a4b93f89
#
_cell.length_a   1.000
_cell.length_b   1.000
_cell.length_c   1.000
_cell.angle_alpha   90.00
_cell.angle_beta   90.00
_cell.angle_gamma   90.00
#
_symmetry.space_group_name_H-M   'P 1'
#
loop_
_entity.id
_entity.type
_entity.pdbx_description
1 polymer ?
#
loop_
_entity_poly.entity_id
_entity_poly.type
_entity_poly.pdbx_seq_one_letter_code
_entity_poly.pdbx_strand_id
1 'polypeptide(L)'
;MSRNRKMDFAAGIQDGIPICLGYIAVSFTFGIMAKNAGLSTWEAVLISLTNLTSAGQFAGLSLITASASYFEMAFTQLIINLRYSLMSCALSQKIDNHYPSFHRFLIAYGVTDEVFGVSVSRPGRITPWYSYGVMALAAPGWTLGTFLGVVSGNILPDRIVSALSVALYGMFIAIIIPPARDNKIIGTIVVISMAASFLFTKAPVLCQISSGFRIIILTILIAGIAAYFFPVKEETNPEDKEDSSVEA
;
A
#
# COMPACT_ATOMS: atom_id res chain seq x y z
N MET A 1 -26.24 19.10 -8.68
CA MET A 1 -25.40 19.54 -9.83
C MET A 1 -24.72 18.33 -10.45
N SER A 2 -25.03 17.97 -11.70
CA SER A 2 -24.38 16.84 -12.38
C SER A 2 -22.91 17.19 -12.63
N ARG A 3 -22.02 16.70 -11.75
CA ARG A 3 -20.59 16.82 -11.91
C ARG A 3 -20.20 16.16 -13.23
N ASN A 4 -19.46 16.85 -14.08
CA ASN A 4 -19.15 16.34 -15.42
C ASN A 4 -18.17 15.17 -15.29
N ARG A 5 -18.62 13.94 -15.55
CA ARG A 5 -17.86 12.68 -15.45
C ARG A 5 -16.49 12.77 -16.14
N LYS A 6 -16.44 13.42 -17.31
CA LYS A 6 -15.19 13.59 -18.08
C LYS A 6 -14.19 14.48 -17.36
N MET A 7 -14.65 15.54 -16.70
CA MET A 7 -13.79 16.44 -15.93
C MET A 7 -13.23 15.75 -14.68
N ASP A 8 -14.05 14.98 -13.97
CA ASP A 8 -13.58 14.23 -12.79
C ASP A 8 -12.58 13.16 -13.18
N PHE A 9 -12.84 12.43 -14.28
CA PHE A 9 -11.90 11.44 -14.81
C PHE A 9 -10.56 12.08 -15.23
N ALA A 10 -10.61 13.20 -15.95
CA ALA A 10 -9.41 13.93 -16.36
C ALA A 10 -8.61 14.46 -15.16
N ALA A 11 -9.29 14.94 -14.11
CA ALA A 11 -8.64 15.35 -12.88
C ALA A 11 -7.98 14.14 -12.18
N GLY A 12 -8.63 12.97 -12.16
CA GLY A 12 -8.03 11.74 -11.64
C GLY A 12 -6.80 11.29 -12.44
N ILE A 13 -6.84 11.39 -13.75
CA ILE A 13 -5.67 11.15 -14.62
C ILE A 13 -4.51 12.08 -14.23
N GLN A 14 -4.79 13.37 -14.08
CA GLN A 14 -3.76 14.36 -13.75
C GLN A 14 -3.09 14.05 -12.40
N ASP A 15 -3.87 13.74 -11.37
CA ASP A 15 -3.37 13.37 -10.04
C ASP A 15 -2.69 11.97 -10.04
N GLY A 16 -3.06 11.10 -11.00
CA GLY A 16 -2.47 9.78 -11.19
C GLY A 16 -1.09 9.78 -11.87
N ILE A 17 -0.71 10.84 -12.60
CA ILE A 17 0.58 10.90 -13.31
C ILE A 17 1.78 10.73 -12.36
N PRO A 18 1.91 11.49 -11.26
CA PRO A 18 3.03 11.32 -10.33
C PRO A 18 3.06 9.91 -9.71
N ILE A 19 1.88 9.37 -9.40
CA ILE A 19 1.74 8.01 -8.84
C ILE A 19 2.25 6.98 -9.85
N CYS A 20 1.83 7.08 -11.11
CA CYS A 20 2.25 6.20 -12.19
C CYS A 20 3.78 6.19 -12.35
N LEU A 21 4.41 7.35 -12.37
CA LEU A 21 5.86 7.48 -12.51
C LEU A 21 6.61 6.84 -11.33
N GLY A 22 6.15 7.10 -10.10
CA GLY A 22 6.69 6.46 -8.90
C GLY A 22 6.51 4.93 -8.93
N TYR A 23 5.34 4.49 -9.36
CA TYR A 23 5.02 3.07 -9.46
C TYR A 23 5.87 2.32 -10.48
N ILE A 24 6.13 2.90 -11.65
CA ILE A 24 7.02 2.31 -12.64
C ILE A 24 8.40 2.07 -12.02
N ALA A 25 8.95 3.04 -11.30
CA ALA A 25 10.27 2.91 -10.68
C ALA A 25 10.35 1.80 -9.63
N VAL A 26 9.34 1.74 -8.73
CA VAL A 26 9.31 0.75 -7.64
C VAL A 26 9.01 -0.66 -8.16
N SER A 27 8.00 -0.79 -9.03
CA SER A 27 7.60 -2.08 -9.58
C SER A 27 8.64 -2.65 -10.56
N PHE A 28 9.45 -1.80 -11.17
CA PHE A 28 10.62 -2.23 -11.93
C PHE A 28 11.59 -3.04 -11.03
N THR A 29 11.85 -2.54 -9.81
CA THR A 29 12.66 -3.28 -8.83
C THR A 29 12.02 -4.62 -8.45
N PHE A 30 10.68 -4.64 -8.25
CA PHE A 30 9.96 -5.88 -8.01
C PHE A 30 10.13 -6.87 -9.18
N GLY A 31 10.02 -6.40 -10.42
CA GLY A 31 10.22 -7.22 -11.62
C GLY A 31 11.60 -7.89 -11.67
N ILE A 32 12.66 -7.14 -11.36
CA ILE A 32 14.02 -7.71 -11.28
C ILE A 32 14.10 -8.77 -10.18
N MET A 33 13.57 -8.48 -8.99
CA MET A 33 13.59 -9.42 -7.88
C MET A 33 12.76 -10.67 -8.17
N ALA A 34 11.61 -10.54 -8.81
CA ALA A 34 10.76 -11.65 -9.24
C ALA A 34 11.51 -12.56 -10.24
N LYS A 35 12.22 -11.96 -11.19
CA LYS A 35 13.08 -12.71 -12.13
C LYS A 35 14.18 -13.48 -11.40
N ASN A 36 14.86 -12.84 -10.47
CA ASN A 36 15.94 -13.48 -9.69
C ASN A 36 15.40 -14.59 -8.76
N ALA A 37 14.14 -14.50 -8.35
CA ALA A 37 13.44 -15.54 -7.60
C ALA A 37 12.95 -16.71 -8.48
N GLY A 38 13.19 -16.66 -9.79
CA GLY A 38 12.82 -17.72 -10.74
C GLY A 38 11.40 -17.62 -11.30
N LEU A 39 10.65 -16.53 -11.04
CA LEU A 39 9.34 -16.33 -11.62
C LEU A 39 9.45 -16.02 -13.12
N SER A 40 8.52 -16.59 -13.90
CA SER A 40 8.35 -16.23 -15.29
C SER A 40 7.81 -14.78 -15.43
N THR A 41 8.00 -14.19 -16.59
CA THR A 41 7.47 -12.84 -16.89
C THR A 41 5.96 -12.77 -16.67
N TRP A 42 5.23 -13.80 -17.08
CA TRP A 42 3.78 -13.87 -16.95
C TRP A 42 3.34 -13.92 -15.47
N GLU A 43 3.99 -14.75 -14.66
CA GLU A 43 3.68 -14.86 -13.23
C GLU A 43 3.91 -13.53 -12.50
N ALA A 44 5.05 -12.88 -12.74
CA ALA A 44 5.35 -11.59 -12.13
C ALA A 44 4.36 -10.49 -12.53
N VAL A 45 4.00 -10.43 -13.83
CA VAL A 45 3.01 -9.48 -14.36
C VAL A 45 1.62 -9.76 -13.80
N LEU A 46 1.21 -11.03 -13.73
CA LEU A 46 -0.08 -11.41 -13.17
C LEU A 46 -0.18 -11.04 -11.69
N ILE A 47 0.86 -11.30 -10.90
CA ILE A 47 0.93 -10.87 -9.50
C ILE A 47 0.75 -9.36 -9.40
N SER A 48 1.43 -8.58 -10.24
CA SER A 48 1.34 -7.12 -10.22
C SER A 48 -0.01 -6.60 -10.68
N LEU A 49 -0.64 -7.26 -11.66
CA LEU A 49 -1.96 -6.87 -12.15
C LEU A 49 -3.06 -7.16 -11.14
N THR A 50 -2.95 -8.27 -10.39
CA THR A 50 -3.98 -8.70 -9.45
C THR A 50 -3.76 -8.20 -8.03
N ASN A 51 -2.55 -7.72 -7.72
CA ASN A 51 -2.14 -7.32 -6.38
C ASN A 51 -1.28 -6.04 -6.42
N LEU A 52 -1.90 -4.90 -6.18
CA LEU A 52 -1.23 -3.58 -6.18
C LEU A 52 -0.63 -3.21 -4.81
N THR A 53 -0.35 -4.17 -3.95
CA THR A 53 -0.02 -3.90 -2.54
C THR A 53 1.47 -3.68 -2.25
N SER A 54 2.31 -3.40 -3.22
CA SER A 54 3.73 -3.10 -3.01
C SER A 54 4.41 -3.97 -1.91
N ALA A 55 4.34 -3.56 -0.64
CA ALA A 55 4.90 -4.30 0.50
C ALA A 55 4.45 -5.77 0.56
N GLY A 56 3.17 -6.04 0.27
CA GLY A 56 2.64 -7.40 0.20
C GLY A 56 3.29 -8.22 -0.89
N GLN A 57 3.52 -7.64 -2.08
CA GLN A 57 4.19 -8.34 -3.18
C GLN A 57 5.65 -8.69 -2.84
N PHE A 58 6.42 -7.77 -2.25
CA PHE A 58 7.80 -8.05 -1.84
C PHE A 58 7.87 -9.10 -0.73
N ALA A 59 6.95 -9.03 0.25
CA ALA A 59 6.84 -10.06 1.28
C ALA A 59 6.43 -11.42 0.67
N GLY A 60 5.45 -11.43 -0.22
CA GLY A 60 5.03 -12.62 -0.95
C GLY A 60 6.16 -13.27 -1.73
N LEU A 61 6.96 -12.46 -2.43
CA LEU A 61 8.12 -12.95 -3.16
C LEU A 61 9.16 -13.59 -2.23
N SER A 62 9.40 -12.98 -1.06
CA SER A 62 10.29 -13.55 -0.04
C SER A 62 9.79 -14.90 0.50
N LEU A 63 8.47 -15.06 0.68
CA LEU A 63 7.86 -16.31 1.11
C LEU A 63 7.91 -17.39 0.02
N ILE A 64 7.68 -17.01 -1.25
CA ILE A 64 7.85 -17.91 -2.40
C ILE A 64 9.28 -18.45 -2.44
N THR A 65 10.27 -17.55 -2.33
CA THR A 65 11.69 -17.93 -2.36
C THR A 65 12.07 -18.82 -1.18
N ALA A 66 11.45 -18.60 -0.01
CA ALA A 66 11.64 -19.43 1.18
C ALA A 66 10.84 -20.75 1.14
N SER A 67 10.07 -21.01 0.09
CA SER A 67 9.15 -22.17 -0.01
C SER A 67 8.20 -22.28 1.18
N ALA A 68 7.73 -21.12 1.68
CA ALA A 68 6.81 -21.04 2.81
C ALA A 68 5.45 -21.71 2.49
N SER A 69 4.73 -22.13 3.52
CA SER A 69 3.42 -22.73 3.34
C SER A 69 2.39 -21.73 2.81
N TYR A 70 1.37 -22.21 2.09
CA TYR A 70 0.26 -21.37 1.64
C TYR A 70 -0.49 -20.71 2.79
N PHE A 71 -0.55 -21.36 3.95
CA PHE A 71 -1.15 -20.81 5.16
C PHE A 71 -0.36 -19.58 5.64
N GLU A 72 0.96 -19.70 5.72
CA GLU A 72 1.84 -18.58 6.09
C GLU A 72 1.73 -17.43 5.08
N MET A 73 1.68 -17.75 3.78
CA MET A 73 1.45 -16.75 2.74
C MET A 73 0.12 -16.01 2.95
N ALA A 74 -0.97 -16.74 3.14
CA ALA A 74 -2.30 -16.17 3.31
C ALA A 74 -2.38 -15.24 4.54
N PHE A 75 -1.87 -15.70 5.69
CA PHE A 75 -1.87 -14.90 6.91
C PHE A 75 -0.95 -13.68 6.81
N THR A 76 0.24 -13.83 6.24
CA THR A 76 1.15 -12.70 6.03
C THR A 76 0.50 -11.64 5.12
N GLN A 77 -0.12 -12.06 4.01
CA GLN A 77 -0.82 -11.14 3.13
C GLN A 77 -2.00 -10.46 3.82
N LEU A 78 -2.78 -11.21 4.60
CA LEU A 78 -3.89 -10.64 5.36
C LEU A 78 -3.41 -9.54 6.33
N ILE A 79 -2.38 -9.81 7.11
CA ILE A 79 -1.85 -8.86 8.12
C ILE A 79 -1.24 -7.62 7.46
N ILE A 80 -0.39 -7.80 6.45
CA ILE A 80 0.24 -6.66 5.75
C ILE A 80 -0.81 -5.77 5.08
N ASN A 81 -1.85 -6.37 4.52
CA ASN A 81 -2.87 -5.68 3.72
C ASN A 81 -4.09 -5.24 4.54
N LEU A 82 -4.13 -5.52 5.85
CA LEU A 82 -5.24 -5.09 6.72
C LEU A 82 -5.48 -3.58 6.69
N ARG A 83 -4.44 -2.78 6.56
CA ARG A 83 -4.51 -1.32 6.38
C ARG A 83 -5.35 -0.91 5.16
N TYR A 84 -5.32 -1.67 4.07
CA TYR A 84 -6.14 -1.38 2.88
C TYR A 84 -7.64 -1.53 3.15
N SER A 85 -8.03 -2.44 4.04
CA SER A 85 -9.42 -2.56 4.49
C SER A 85 -9.88 -1.28 5.19
N LEU A 86 -9.05 -0.74 6.10
CA LEU A 86 -9.34 0.51 6.82
C LEU A 86 -9.39 1.70 5.85
N MET A 87 -8.42 1.81 4.95
CA MET A 87 -8.40 2.87 3.93
C MET A 87 -9.60 2.78 2.99
N SER A 88 -10.00 1.57 2.59
CA SER A 88 -11.18 1.36 1.74
C SER A 88 -12.48 1.76 2.46
N CYS A 89 -12.59 1.47 3.75
CA CYS A 89 -13.73 1.92 4.57
C CYS A 89 -13.78 3.46 4.64
N ALA A 90 -12.67 4.11 4.95
CA ALA A 90 -12.59 5.57 5.02
C ALA A 90 -12.88 6.22 3.65
N LEU A 91 -12.29 5.69 2.58
CA LEU A 91 -12.52 6.19 1.22
C LEU A 91 -13.98 5.98 0.77
N SER A 92 -14.60 4.87 1.18
CA SER A 92 -16.01 4.60 0.89
C SER A 92 -16.95 5.69 1.42
N GLN A 93 -16.64 6.27 2.58
CA GLN A 93 -17.43 7.38 3.15
C GLN A 93 -17.25 8.68 2.36
N LYS A 94 -16.10 8.87 1.71
CA LYS A 94 -15.81 10.05 0.89
C LYS A 94 -16.40 9.99 -0.52
N ILE A 95 -16.76 8.80 -0.99
CA ILE A 95 -17.41 8.63 -2.30
C ILE A 95 -18.85 9.14 -2.23
N ASP A 96 -19.26 9.87 -3.25
CA ASP A 96 -20.61 10.41 -3.37
C ASP A 96 -21.67 9.29 -3.35
N ASN A 97 -22.63 9.39 -2.42
CA ASN A 97 -23.65 8.38 -2.16
C ASN A 97 -24.69 8.24 -3.30
N HIS A 98 -24.73 9.18 -4.25
CA HIS A 98 -25.62 9.08 -5.42
C HIS A 98 -25.19 7.97 -6.39
N TYR A 99 -23.99 7.42 -6.25
CA TYR A 99 -23.49 6.35 -7.10
C TYR A 99 -23.75 4.97 -6.48
N PRO A 100 -24.08 3.95 -7.30
CA PRO A 100 -24.29 2.58 -6.83
C PRO A 100 -23.10 2.04 -6.06
N SER A 101 -23.34 1.23 -5.02
CA SER A 101 -22.31 0.64 -4.17
C SER A 101 -21.30 -0.23 -4.93
N PHE A 102 -21.67 -0.74 -6.10
CA PHE A 102 -20.77 -1.49 -6.98
C PHE A 102 -19.48 -0.73 -7.31
N HIS A 103 -19.55 0.59 -7.48
CA HIS A 103 -18.35 1.41 -7.73
C HIS A 103 -17.34 1.33 -6.58
N ARG A 104 -17.80 1.15 -5.32
CA ARG A 104 -16.92 1.01 -4.16
C ARG A 104 -16.06 -0.25 -4.23
N PHE A 105 -16.63 -1.37 -4.72
CA PHE A 105 -15.86 -2.61 -4.92
C PHE A 105 -14.80 -2.44 -6.01
N LEU A 106 -15.13 -1.80 -7.12
CA LEU A 106 -14.15 -1.54 -8.18
C LEU A 106 -13.03 -0.60 -7.73
N ILE A 107 -13.36 0.42 -6.95
CA ILE A 107 -12.39 1.35 -6.40
C ILE A 107 -11.50 0.65 -5.37
N ALA A 108 -12.05 -0.24 -4.55
CA ALA A 108 -11.31 -0.97 -3.53
C ALA A 108 -10.13 -1.78 -4.11
N TYR A 109 -10.26 -2.30 -5.33
CA TYR A 109 -9.15 -2.97 -6.03
C TYR A 109 -7.92 -2.06 -6.21
N GLY A 110 -8.11 -0.79 -6.47
CA GLY A 110 -7.03 0.15 -6.74
C GLY A 110 -6.63 1.02 -5.55
N VAL A 111 -7.12 0.72 -4.34
CA VAL A 111 -6.73 1.46 -3.14
C VAL A 111 -5.31 1.08 -2.74
N THR A 112 -4.43 2.06 -2.78
CA THR A 112 -3.05 2.02 -2.28
C THR A 112 -2.82 3.24 -1.40
N ASP A 113 -1.67 3.32 -0.72
CA ASP A 113 -1.37 4.46 0.14
C ASP A 113 -1.42 5.79 -0.62
N GLU A 114 -0.87 5.81 -1.84
CA GLU A 114 -0.80 7.02 -2.69
C GLU A 114 -2.18 7.37 -3.26
N VAL A 115 -2.91 6.38 -3.78
CA VAL A 115 -4.27 6.59 -4.31
C VAL A 115 -5.21 7.06 -3.20
N PHE A 116 -5.10 6.48 -2.01
CA PHE A 116 -5.82 6.93 -0.83
C PHE A 116 -5.45 8.38 -0.47
N GLY A 117 -4.15 8.67 -0.38
CA GLY A 117 -3.64 10.00 -0.03
C GLY A 117 -4.18 11.11 -0.92
N VAL A 118 -4.08 10.97 -2.25
CA VAL A 118 -4.59 11.99 -3.19
C VAL A 118 -6.12 12.08 -3.15
N SER A 119 -6.80 10.95 -2.93
CA SER A 119 -8.26 10.91 -2.86
C SER A 119 -8.81 11.61 -1.62
N VAL A 120 -8.17 11.38 -0.45
CA VAL A 120 -8.60 11.98 0.82
C VAL A 120 -8.26 13.47 0.89
N SER A 121 -7.13 13.89 0.31
CA SER A 121 -6.71 15.30 0.26
C SER A 121 -7.60 16.18 -0.61
N ARG A 122 -8.42 15.57 -1.46
CA ARG A 122 -9.31 16.33 -2.33
C ARG A 122 -10.50 16.91 -1.53
N PRO A 123 -10.85 18.20 -1.68
CA PRO A 123 -11.95 18.81 -0.94
C PRO A 123 -13.30 18.22 -1.34
N GLY A 124 -14.18 18.01 -0.36
CA GLY A 124 -15.53 17.50 -0.54
C GLY A 124 -15.59 16.02 -0.96
N ARG A 125 -16.77 15.56 -1.36
CA ARG A 125 -16.99 14.18 -1.84
C ARG A 125 -16.42 14.00 -3.24
N ILE A 126 -15.86 12.83 -3.50
CA ILE A 126 -15.30 12.43 -4.79
C ILE A 126 -16.30 11.56 -5.56
N THR A 127 -16.26 11.64 -6.88
CA THR A 127 -17.02 10.75 -7.74
C THR A 127 -16.23 9.49 -8.08
N PRO A 128 -16.85 8.36 -8.39
CA PRO A 128 -16.15 7.16 -8.86
C PRO A 128 -15.26 7.42 -10.08
N TRP A 129 -15.64 8.36 -10.94
CA TRP A 129 -14.90 8.71 -12.16
C TRP A 129 -13.53 9.29 -11.85
N TYR A 130 -13.40 10.05 -10.77
CA TYR A 130 -12.12 10.54 -10.30
C TYR A 130 -11.20 9.37 -9.92
N SER A 131 -11.69 8.45 -9.08
CA SER A 131 -10.92 7.27 -8.66
C SER A 131 -10.50 6.40 -9.85
N TYR A 132 -11.40 6.22 -10.83
CA TYR A 132 -11.07 5.49 -12.06
C TYR A 132 -9.99 6.21 -12.89
N GLY A 133 -9.99 7.53 -12.91
CA GLY A 133 -8.92 8.31 -13.56
C GLY A 133 -7.56 8.06 -12.92
N VAL A 134 -7.48 8.08 -11.59
CA VAL A 134 -6.23 7.77 -10.86
C VAL A 134 -5.78 6.33 -11.14
N MET A 135 -6.69 5.36 -11.00
CA MET A 135 -6.40 3.94 -11.20
C MET A 135 -5.99 3.60 -12.63
N ALA A 136 -6.55 4.31 -13.62
CA ALA A 136 -6.22 4.11 -15.04
C ALA A 136 -4.74 4.38 -15.38
N LEU A 137 -4.03 5.09 -14.52
CA LEU A 137 -2.58 5.29 -14.64
C LEU A 137 -1.81 4.48 -13.60
N ALA A 138 -2.29 4.42 -12.36
CA ALA A 138 -1.58 3.74 -11.27
C ALA A 138 -1.40 2.23 -11.54
N ALA A 139 -2.48 1.53 -11.87
CA ALA A 139 -2.42 0.08 -12.08
C ALA A 139 -1.61 -0.34 -13.33
N PRO A 140 -1.80 0.29 -14.51
CA PRO A 140 -0.93 0.03 -15.65
C PRO A 140 0.53 0.43 -15.40
N GLY A 141 0.78 1.54 -14.68
CA GLY A 141 2.13 1.96 -14.33
C GLY A 141 2.87 0.91 -13.51
N TRP A 142 2.19 0.37 -12.49
CA TRP A 142 2.73 -0.72 -11.66
C TRP A 142 3.02 -1.98 -12.48
N THR A 143 2.07 -2.40 -13.29
CA THR A 143 2.19 -3.60 -14.13
C THR A 143 3.28 -3.46 -15.20
N LEU A 144 3.35 -2.29 -15.85
CA LEU A 144 4.36 -1.98 -16.85
C LEU A 144 5.76 -1.96 -16.26
N GLY A 145 5.94 -1.34 -15.09
CA GLY A 145 7.23 -1.32 -14.40
C GLY A 145 7.71 -2.74 -14.07
N THR A 146 6.81 -3.60 -13.53
CA THR A 146 7.12 -5.01 -13.30
C THR A 146 7.56 -5.72 -14.58
N PHE A 147 6.79 -5.58 -15.66
CA PHE A 147 7.14 -6.17 -16.96
C PHE A 147 8.53 -5.74 -17.43
N LEU A 148 8.78 -4.43 -17.42
CA LEU A 148 10.09 -3.89 -17.81
C LEU A 148 11.21 -4.41 -16.91
N GLY A 149 10.98 -4.51 -15.61
CA GLY A 149 11.95 -5.05 -14.65
C GLY A 149 12.32 -6.50 -14.92
N VAL A 150 11.34 -7.37 -15.20
CA VAL A 150 11.58 -8.78 -15.51
C VAL A 150 12.35 -8.92 -16.83
N VAL A 151 11.96 -8.18 -17.87
CA VAL A 151 12.59 -8.24 -19.19
C VAL A 151 14.02 -7.68 -19.15
N SER A 152 14.22 -6.59 -18.41
CA SER A 152 15.52 -5.92 -18.31
C SER A 152 16.47 -6.56 -17.29
N GLY A 153 15.98 -7.42 -16.42
CA GLY A 153 16.75 -8.00 -15.31
C GLY A 153 18.00 -8.79 -15.73
N ASN A 154 18.09 -9.24 -17.00
CA ASN A 154 19.26 -9.91 -17.56
C ASN A 154 20.22 -8.95 -18.32
N ILE A 155 19.83 -7.70 -18.51
CA ILE A 155 20.56 -6.72 -19.34
C ILE A 155 21.28 -5.69 -18.46
N LEU A 156 20.74 -5.46 -17.27
CA LEU A 156 21.25 -4.43 -16.36
C LEU A 156 22.46 -4.93 -15.57
N PRO A 157 23.53 -4.12 -15.50
CA PRO A 157 24.67 -4.40 -14.62
C PRO A 157 24.22 -4.49 -13.15
N ASP A 158 24.82 -5.40 -12.36
CA ASP A 158 24.51 -5.63 -10.94
C ASP A 158 24.51 -4.34 -10.09
N ARG A 159 25.34 -3.37 -10.45
CA ARG A 159 25.41 -2.07 -9.76
C ARG A 159 24.10 -1.28 -9.90
N ILE A 160 23.47 -1.33 -11.08
CA ILE A 160 22.19 -0.63 -11.32
C ILE A 160 21.06 -1.38 -10.60
N VAL A 161 21.07 -2.71 -10.63
CA VAL A 161 20.10 -3.54 -9.90
C VAL A 161 20.18 -3.25 -8.39
N SER A 162 21.38 -3.20 -7.83
CA SER A 162 21.58 -2.82 -6.42
C SER A 162 21.09 -1.41 -6.11
N ALA A 163 21.35 -0.44 -6.97
CA ALA A 163 20.89 0.94 -6.77
C ALA A 163 19.35 1.03 -6.79
N LEU A 164 18.69 0.33 -7.73
CA LEU A 164 17.24 0.28 -7.82
C LEU A 164 16.62 -0.44 -6.62
N SER A 165 17.26 -1.47 -6.08
CA SER A 165 16.83 -2.13 -4.85
C SER A 165 16.87 -1.19 -3.64
N VAL A 166 17.82 -0.26 -3.60
CA VAL A 166 17.86 0.78 -2.56
C VAL A 166 16.69 1.77 -2.69
N ALA A 167 16.23 2.05 -3.91
CA ALA A 167 15.09 2.93 -4.14
C ALA A 167 13.80 2.43 -3.46
N LEU A 168 13.60 1.11 -3.37
CA LEU A 168 12.51 0.50 -2.61
C LEU A 168 12.54 0.91 -1.13
N TYR A 169 13.71 0.81 -0.49
CA TYR A 169 13.87 1.24 0.90
C TYR A 169 13.64 2.75 1.04
N GLY A 170 14.08 3.54 0.06
CA GLY A 170 13.82 4.97 0.00
C GLY A 170 12.33 5.29 -0.02
N MET A 171 11.52 4.52 -0.76
CA MET A 171 10.07 4.67 -0.78
C MET A 171 9.46 4.42 0.61
N PHE A 172 9.84 3.33 1.28
CA PHE A 172 9.33 3.06 2.64
C PHE A 172 9.73 4.16 3.63
N ILE A 173 10.95 4.66 3.55
CA ILE A 173 11.42 5.77 4.37
C ILE A 173 10.58 7.03 4.09
N ALA A 174 10.30 7.34 2.83
CA ALA A 174 9.49 8.49 2.44
C ALA A 174 8.04 8.43 2.97
N ILE A 175 7.47 7.24 3.10
CA ILE A 175 6.15 7.03 3.69
C ILE A 175 6.17 7.16 5.22
N ILE A 176 7.24 6.67 5.87
CA ILE A 176 7.33 6.58 7.34
C ILE A 176 7.74 7.93 7.97
N ILE A 177 8.65 8.69 7.34
CA ILE A 177 9.22 9.90 7.93
C ILE A 177 8.19 10.99 8.19
N PRO A 178 7.28 11.37 7.25
CA PRO A 178 6.35 12.47 7.51
C PRO A 178 5.46 12.20 8.73
N PRO A 179 4.73 11.08 8.86
CA PRO A 179 3.94 10.80 10.05
C PRO A 179 4.77 10.73 11.34
N ALA A 180 5.99 10.18 11.26
CA ALA A 180 6.89 10.08 12.41
C ALA A 180 7.43 11.45 12.88
N ARG A 181 7.55 12.41 11.95
CA ARG A 181 7.94 13.79 12.26
C ARG A 181 6.80 14.57 12.91
N ASP A 182 5.59 14.37 12.42
CA ASP A 182 4.41 15.10 12.89
C ASP A 182 3.90 14.56 14.24
N ASN A 183 4.11 13.26 14.50
CA ASN A 183 3.67 12.61 15.73
C ASN A 183 4.81 11.80 16.38
N LYS A 184 5.28 12.28 17.54
CA LYS A 184 6.35 11.62 18.31
C LYS A 184 6.02 10.18 18.73
N ILE A 185 4.74 9.87 18.95
CA ILE A 185 4.29 8.51 19.29
C ILE A 185 4.55 7.58 18.11
N ILE A 186 4.18 8.01 16.90
CA ILE A 186 4.44 7.24 15.67
C ILE A 186 5.95 7.05 15.49
N GLY A 187 6.75 8.11 15.67
CA GLY A 187 8.22 8.01 15.60
C GLY A 187 8.79 7.00 16.59
N THR A 188 8.28 6.99 17.83
CA THR A 188 8.70 6.02 18.85
C THR A 188 8.32 4.59 18.46
N ILE A 189 7.09 4.38 17.96
CA ILE A 189 6.63 3.07 17.48
C ILE A 189 7.50 2.56 16.33
N VAL A 190 7.88 3.43 15.40
CA VAL A 190 8.79 3.07 14.29
C VAL A 190 10.13 2.60 14.82
N VAL A 191 10.77 3.34 15.74
CA VAL A 191 12.06 2.96 16.34
C VAL A 191 11.95 1.62 17.09
N ILE A 192 10.89 1.43 17.89
CA ILE A 192 10.64 0.17 18.60
C ILE A 192 10.46 -0.98 17.60
N SER A 193 9.71 -0.77 16.51
CA SER A 193 9.50 -1.79 15.48
C SER A 193 10.81 -2.19 14.79
N MET A 194 11.66 -1.22 14.47
CA MET A 194 12.98 -1.49 13.89
C MET A 194 13.87 -2.28 14.86
N ALA A 195 13.94 -1.87 16.12
CA ALA A 195 14.72 -2.56 17.15
C ALA A 195 14.21 -3.99 17.38
N ALA A 196 12.89 -4.17 17.49
CA ALA A 196 12.28 -5.48 17.68
C ALA A 196 12.54 -6.39 16.46
N SER A 197 12.39 -5.88 15.24
CA SER A 197 12.68 -6.62 14.01
C SER A 197 14.16 -7.07 13.95
N PHE A 198 15.08 -6.19 14.34
CA PHE A 198 16.51 -6.51 14.42
C PHE A 198 16.78 -7.61 15.45
N LEU A 199 16.18 -7.51 16.65
CA LEU A 199 16.31 -8.53 17.71
C LEU A 199 15.77 -9.89 17.24
N PHE A 200 14.60 -9.93 16.61
CA PHE A 200 14.03 -11.15 16.05
C PHE A 200 14.91 -11.79 14.95
N THR A 201 15.68 -10.97 14.26
CA THR A 201 16.59 -11.46 13.21
C THR A 201 17.90 -12.01 13.78
N LYS A 202 18.38 -11.46 14.90
CA LYS A 202 19.70 -11.81 15.47
C LYS A 202 19.65 -12.76 16.66
N ALA A 203 18.54 -12.83 17.39
CA ALA A 203 18.44 -13.69 18.57
C ALA A 203 18.40 -15.18 18.16
N PRO A 204 19.20 -16.04 18.82
CA PRO A 204 19.40 -17.44 18.39
C PRO A 204 18.13 -18.28 18.35
N VAL A 205 17.14 -17.99 19.19
CA VAL A 205 15.84 -18.70 19.25
C VAL A 205 14.84 -18.08 18.27
N LEU A 206 14.82 -16.76 18.19
CA LEU A 206 13.82 -16.02 17.39
C LEU A 206 14.15 -16.04 15.88
N CYS A 207 15.42 -16.19 15.51
CA CYS A 207 15.80 -16.28 14.10
C CYS A 207 15.33 -17.57 13.40
N GLN A 208 14.91 -18.59 14.17
CA GLN A 208 14.32 -19.82 13.63
C GLN A 208 12.85 -19.62 13.17
N ILE A 209 12.19 -18.55 13.59
CA ILE A 209 10.85 -18.20 13.15
C ILE A 209 10.92 -17.73 11.69
N SER A 210 10.05 -18.27 10.83
CA SER A 210 9.99 -17.86 9.43
C SER A 210 9.72 -16.36 9.28
N SER A 211 10.13 -15.78 8.16
CA SER A 211 10.00 -14.33 7.91
C SER A 211 8.53 -13.86 7.97
N GLY A 212 7.59 -14.67 7.48
CA GLY A 212 6.17 -14.34 7.50
C GLY A 212 5.59 -14.31 8.92
N PHE A 213 5.84 -15.36 9.70
CA PHE A 213 5.37 -15.38 11.10
C PHE A 213 6.01 -14.27 11.94
N ARG A 214 7.24 -13.89 11.66
CA ARG A 214 7.92 -12.77 12.30
C ARG A 214 7.20 -11.46 12.05
N ILE A 215 6.81 -11.19 10.81
CA ILE A 215 6.03 -10.02 10.43
C ILE A 215 4.69 -10.02 11.17
N ILE A 216 3.96 -11.14 11.15
CA ILE A 216 2.66 -11.29 11.81
C ILE A 216 2.76 -10.97 13.31
N ILE A 217 3.68 -11.63 14.01
CA ILE A 217 3.86 -11.48 15.45
C ILE A 217 4.20 -10.03 15.81
N LEU A 218 5.20 -9.45 15.14
CA LEU A 218 5.63 -8.09 15.41
C LEU A 218 4.52 -7.07 15.12
N THR A 219 3.79 -7.23 14.01
CA THR A 219 2.72 -6.31 13.65
C THR A 219 1.59 -6.36 14.67
N ILE A 220 1.11 -7.55 15.04
CA ILE A 220 0.00 -7.70 15.99
C ILE A 220 0.40 -7.18 17.37
N LEU A 221 1.59 -7.54 17.86
CA LEU A 221 2.05 -7.10 19.18
C LEU A 221 2.24 -5.59 19.25
N ILE A 222 3.01 -5.02 18.31
CA ILE A 222 3.34 -3.59 18.36
C ILE A 222 2.12 -2.73 18.07
N ALA A 223 1.35 -3.07 17.02
CA ALA A 223 0.13 -2.32 16.69
C ALA A 223 -0.95 -2.47 17.77
N GLY A 224 -1.14 -3.67 18.33
CA GLY A 224 -2.10 -3.91 19.42
C GLY A 224 -1.74 -3.14 20.70
N ILE A 225 -0.48 -3.17 21.10
CA ILE A 225 0.01 -2.40 22.25
C ILE A 225 -0.16 -0.89 21.99
N ALA A 226 0.24 -0.43 20.80
CA ALA A 226 0.12 0.99 20.44
C ALA A 226 -1.34 1.46 20.44
N ALA A 227 -2.26 0.67 19.88
CA ALA A 227 -3.69 0.99 19.85
C ALA A 227 -4.31 1.02 21.27
N TYR A 228 -3.87 0.15 22.15
CA TYR A 228 -4.36 0.11 23.53
C TYR A 228 -3.89 1.31 24.36
N PHE A 229 -2.61 1.69 24.25
CA PHE A 229 -2.04 2.78 25.07
C PHE A 229 -2.23 4.17 24.45
N PHE A 230 -2.38 4.25 23.14
CA PHE A 230 -2.49 5.52 22.41
C PHE A 230 -3.68 5.50 21.43
N PRO A 231 -4.92 5.36 21.94
CA PRO A 231 -6.10 5.39 21.08
C PRO A 231 -6.19 6.75 20.38
N VAL A 232 -6.41 6.74 19.07
CA VAL A 232 -6.68 7.96 18.30
C VAL A 232 -8.08 8.45 18.67
N LYS A 233 -8.19 9.72 19.10
CA LYS A 233 -9.50 10.35 19.33
C LYS A 233 -10.17 10.53 17.98
N GLU A 234 -11.42 10.11 17.85
CA GLU A 234 -12.25 10.43 16.69
C GLU A 234 -12.37 11.95 16.58
N GLU A 235 -11.91 12.52 15.49
CA GLU A 235 -12.27 13.87 15.11
C GLU A 235 -13.76 13.83 14.72
N THR A 236 -14.63 14.27 15.62
CA THR A 236 -16.05 14.47 15.31
C THR A 236 -16.16 15.47 14.17
N ASN A 237 -16.67 14.99 13.04
CA ASN A 237 -16.90 15.80 11.86
C ASN A 237 -17.82 16.98 12.23
N PRO A 238 -17.51 18.22 11.84
CA PRO A 238 -18.39 19.37 12.14
C PRO A 238 -19.83 19.19 11.63
N GLU A 239 -20.03 18.38 10.60
CA GLU A 239 -21.36 18.08 10.03
C GLU A 239 -22.23 17.20 10.96
N ASP A 240 -21.63 16.34 11.79
CA ASP A 240 -22.38 15.52 12.76
C ASP A 240 -22.94 16.35 13.93
N LYS A 241 -22.41 17.57 14.12
CA LYS A 241 -22.93 18.52 15.15
C LYS A 241 -24.12 19.34 14.66
N GLU A 242 -24.28 19.53 13.35
CA GLU A 242 -25.45 20.24 12.80
C GLU A 242 -26.70 19.36 12.80
N ASP A 243 -26.57 18.05 12.48
CA ASP A 243 -27.70 17.13 12.48
C ASP A 243 -28.25 16.88 13.91
N SER A 244 -27.38 16.81 14.91
CA SER A 244 -27.83 16.63 16.31
C SER A 244 -28.45 17.88 16.92
N SER A 245 -28.29 19.05 16.33
CA SER A 245 -28.91 20.30 16.78
C SER A 245 -30.26 20.58 16.11
N VAL A 246 -30.65 19.82 15.08
CA VAL A 246 -31.93 19.93 14.36
C VAL A 246 -32.98 18.95 14.92
N GLU A 247 -32.55 17.91 15.67
CA GLU A 247 -33.46 16.94 16.33
C GLU A 247 -33.79 17.28 17.80
N ALA A 248 -33.30 18.37 18.35
CA ALA A 248 -33.59 18.86 19.72
C ALA A 248 -34.45 20.12 19.67
#